data_bf0da90f45cd79dacfffb316924516ed
#
_entry.id   bf0da90f45cd79dacfffb316924516ed
#
_cell.length_a   1.000
_cell.length_b   1.000
_cell.length_c   1.000
_cell.angle_alpha   90.00
_cell.angle_beta   90.00
_cell.angle_gamma   90.00
#
_symmetry.space_group_name_H-M   'P 1'
#
loop_
_entity.id
_entity.type
_entity.pdbx_description
1 polymer ?
#
loop_
_entity_poly.entity_id
_entity_poly.type
_entity_poly.pdbx_seq_one_letter_code
_entity_poly.pdbx_strand_id
1 'polypeptide(L)' 'MKMIGLQEVRKKKGFSQLKVGFALNISREALSYYENGKRSPDIDMLIKLSDYFDVSIDYLIRGKEFSSRHNA' A
#
# COMPACT_ATOMS: atom_id res chain seq x y z
N MET A 1 7.77 -7.25 5.87
CA MET A 1 7.39 -7.37 4.44
C MET A 1 7.29 -5.98 3.84
N LYS A 2 8.06 -5.71 2.83
CA LYS A 2 8.06 -4.40 2.17
C LYS A 2 6.93 -4.37 1.13
N MET A 3 6.02 -3.43 1.28
CA MET A 3 4.87 -3.32 0.38
C MET A 3 5.20 -2.39 -0.79
N ILE A 4 5.84 -2.94 -1.80
CA ILE A 4 6.34 -2.19 -2.95
C ILE A 4 5.19 -1.50 -3.70
N GLY A 5 4.09 -2.21 -3.91
CA GLY A 5 2.95 -1.66 -4.63
C GLY A 5 2.22 -0.56 -3.89
N LEU A 6 2.24 -0.58 -2.57
CA LEU A 6 1.64 0.48 -1.76
C LEU A 6 2.31 1.81 -2.05
N GLN A 7 3.64 1.84 -2.02
CA GLN A 7 4.37 3.06 -2.33
C GLN A 7 4.16 3.48 -3.79
N GLU A 8 4.17 2.52 -4.71
CA GLU A 8 3.93 2.80 -6.13
C GLU A 8 2.60 3.49 -6.37
N VAL A 9 1.51 2.89 -5.89
CA VAL A 9 0.17 3.44 -6.16
C VAL A 9 -0.03 4.78 -5.47
N ARG A 10 0.49 4.92 -4.26
CA ARG A 10 0.41 6.19 -3.54
C ARG A 10 1.09 7.31 -4.34
N LYS A 11 2.31 7.06 -4.79
CA LYS A 11 3.08 8.06 -5.57
C LYS A 11 2.44 8.33 -6.93
N LYS A 12 1.93 7.29 -7.57
CA LYS A 12 1.25 7.43 -8.86
C LYS A 12 0.04 8.35 -8.76
N LYS A 13 -0.69 8.30 -7.65
CA LYS A 13 -1.84 9.18 -7.42
C LYS A 13 -1.43 10.55 -6.90
N GLY A 14 -0.16 10.77 -6.60
CA GLY A 14 0.32 12.04 -6.08
C GLY A 14 -0.04 12.27 -4.62
N PHE A 15 -0.32 11.23 -3.87
CA PHE A 15 -0.73 11.35 -2.46
C PHE A 15 0.47 11.32 -1.55
N SER A 16 0.49 12.22 -0.55
CA SER A 16 1.50 12.18 0.50
C SER A 16 1.19 11.06 1.49
N GLN A 17 2.21 10.64 2.24
CA GLN A 17 1.99 9.70 3.34
C GLN A 17 1.02 10.27 4.37
N LEU A 18 1.12 11.58 4.64
CA LEU A 18 0.24 12.24 5.58
C LEU A 18 -1.23 12.17 5.12
N LYS A 19 -1.47 12.44 3.83
CA LYS A 19 -2.82 12.37 3.26
C LYS A 19 -3.43 10.98 3.42
N VAL A 20 -2.68 9.94 3.07
CA VAL A 20 -3.17 8.57 3.16
C VAL A 20 -3.37 8.16 4.62
N GLY A 21 -2.43 8.52 5.47
CA GLY A 21 -2.56 8.24 6.91
C GLY A 21 -3.81 8.86 7.49
N PHE A 22 -4.09 10.11 7.15
CA PHE A 22 -5.29 10.80 7.60
C PHE A 22 -6.56 10.09 7.09
N ALA A 23 -6.59 9.71 5.81
CA ALA A 23 -7.74 9.06 5.21
C ALA A 23 -8.05 7.70 5.85
N LEU A 24 -7.02 6.97 6.25
CA LEU A 24 -7.16 5.63 6.82
C LEU A 24 -7.06 5.61 8.34
N ASN A 25 -6.96 6.78 8.95
CA ASN A 25 -6.88 6.93 10.41
C ASN A 25 -5.68 6.20 11.01
N ILE A 26 -4.53 6.32 10.35
CA ILE A 26 -3.26 5.81 10.85
C ILE A 26 -2.23 6.94 10.82
N SER A 27 -1.16 6.78 11.58
CA SER A 27 -0.09 7.77 11.57
C SER A 27 0.71 7.69 10.26
N ARG A 28 1.37 8.80 9.92
CA ARG A 28 2.30 8.83 8.80
C ARG A 28 3.42 7.80 8.99
N GLU A 29 3.88 7.67 10.24
CA GLU A 29 4.93 6.69 10.58
C GLU A 29 4.48 5.26 10.34
N ALA A 30 3.23 4.93 10.69
CA ALA A 30 2.70 3.59 10.44
C ALA A 30 2.71 3.28 8.94
N LEU A 31 2.24 4.22 8.13
CA LEU A 31 2.24 4.03 6.68
C LEU A 31 3.66 3.87 6.14
N SER A 32 4.59 4.69 6.63
CA SER A 32 6.00 4.59 6.24
C SER A 32 6.58 3.23 6.59
N TYR A 33 6.23 2.69 7.76
CA TYR A 33 6.70 1.37 8.18
C TYR A 33 6.16 0.27 7.26
N TYR A 34 4.91 0.37 6.84
CA TYR A 34 4.35 -0.58 5.88
C TYR A 34 5.08 -0.52 4.54
N GLU A 35 5.34 0.69 4.05
CA GLU A 35 6.04 0.88 2.77
C GLU A 35 7.48 0.36 2.82
N ASN A 36 8.13 0.49 3.96
CA ASN A 36 9.54 0.11 4.11
C ASN A 36 9.76 -1.29 4.69
N GLY A 37 8.68 -1.98 5.06
CA GLY A 37 8.79 -3.34 5.56
C GLY A 37 9.16 -3.45 7.03
N LYS A 38 9.16 -2.35 7.79
CA LYS A 38 9.43 -2.38 9.22
C LYS A 38 8.28 -2.95 10.02
N ARG A 39 7.06 -2.83 9.51
CA ARG A 39 5.85 -3.42 10.08
C ARG A 39 4.97 -3.90 8.95
N SER A 40 4.16 -4.90 9.24
CA SER A 40 3.17 -5.40 8.29
C SER A 40 1.78 -5.03 8.77
N PRO A 41 0.90 -4.54 7.89
CA PRO A 41 -0.48 -4.27 8.29
C PRO A 41 -1.21 -5.58 8.56
N ASP A 42 -2.20 -5.53 9.45
CA ASP A 42 -3.08 -6.69 9.64
C ASP A 42 -4.04 -6.82 8.45
N ILE A 43 -4.84 -7.89 8.45
CA ILE A 43 -5.73 -8.20 7.35
C ILE A 43 -6.74 -7.07 7.13
N ASP A 44 -7.31 -6.54 8.20
CA ASP A 44 -8.28 -5.46 8.08
C ASP A 44 -7.68 -4.22 7.42
N MET A 45 -6.45 -3.88 7.78
CA MET A 45 -5.78 -2.74 7.17
C MET A 45 -5.42 -3.02 5.71
N LEU A 46 -5.05 -4.25 5.36
CA LEU A 46 -4.81 -4.63 3.98
C LEU A 46 -6.05 -4.42 3.12
N ILE A 47 -7.20 -4.80 3.64
CA ILE A 47 -8.48 -4.60 2.95
C ILE A 47 -8.77 -3.11 2.76
N LYS A 48 -8.57 -2.32 3.82
CA LYS A 48 -8.78 -0.87 3.74
C LYS A 48 -7.86 -0.21 2.71
N LEU A 49 -6.60 -0.61 2.67
CA LEU A 49 -5.65 -0.10 1.69
C LEU A 49 -6.05 -0.48 0.27
N SER A 50 -6.45 -1.74 0.09
CA SER A 50 -6.92 -2.23 -1.21
C SER A 50 -8.13 -1.46 -1.70
N ASP A 51 -9.11 -1.25 -0.83
CA ASP A 51 -10.32 -0.49 -1.17
C ASP A 51 -10.00 0.97 -1.46
N TYR A 52 -9.16 1.58 -0.64
CA TYR A 52 -8.84 3.01 -0.78
C TYR A 52 -8.15 3.29 -2.11
N PHE A 53 -7.22 2.45 -2.51
CA PHE A 53 -6.46 2.64 -3.75
C PHE A 53 -7.09 1.94 -4.95
N ASP A 54 -8.12 1.12 -4.72
CA ASP A 54 -8.79 0.34 -5.77
C ASP A 54 -7.80 -0.56 -6.51
N VAL A 55 -7.01 -1.29 -5.75
CA VAL A 55 -6.03 -2.26 -6.27
C VAL A 55 -6.13 -3.54 -5.45
N SER A 56 -5.63 -4.64 -5.99
CA SER A 56 -5.62 -5.90 -5.25
C SER A 56 -4.62 -5.87 -4.10
N ILE A 57 -4.82 -6.72 -3.12
CA ILE A 57 -3.86 -6.90 -2.03
C ILE A 57 -2.53 -7.40 -2.60
N ASP A 58 -2.60 -8.29 -3.58
CA ASP A 58 -1.40 -8.79 -4.26
C ASP A 58 -0.58 -7.64 -4.86
N TYR A 59 -1.26 -6.70 -5.53
CA TYR A 59 -0.59 -5.52 -6.08
C TYR A 59 0.09 -4.70 -4.98
N LEU A 60 -0.61 -4.48 -3.86
CA LEU A 60 -0.04 -3.69 -2.76
C LEU A 60 1.28 -4.27 -2.26
N ILE A 61 1.38 -5.59 -2.23
CA ILE A 61 2.55 -6.28 -1.69
C ILE A 61 3.66 -6.36 -2.73
N ARG A 62 3.34 -6.80 -3.94
CA ARG A 62 4.33 -7.19 -4.94
C ARG A 62 4.64 -6.13 -5.97
N GLY A 63 3.71 -5.21 -6.17
CA GLY A 63 3.88 -4.14 -7.15
C GLY A 63 3.40 -4.53 -8.53
N LYS A 64 3.35 -3.52 -9.40
CA LYS A 64 2.78 -3.66 -10.73
C LYS A 64 3.54 -4.64 -11.61
N GLU A 65 4.86 -4.61 -11.55
CA GLU A 65 5.68 -5.47 -12.41
C GLU A 65 5.41 -6.95 -12.13
N PHE A 66 5.39 -7.32 -10.85
CA PHE A 66 5.13 -8.71 -10.48
C PHE A 66 3.74 -9.15 -10.92
N SER A 67 2.73 -8.33 -10.63
CA SER A 67 1.35 -8.63 -10.99
C SER A 67 1.18 -8.78 -12.49
N SER A 68 1.81 -7.90 -13.27
CA SER A 68 1.76 -7.97 -14.72
C SER A 68 2.36 -9.27 -15.27
N ARG A 69 3.46 -9.74 -14.69
CA ARG A 69 4.11 -10.97 -15.13
C ARG A 69 3.28 -12.21 -14.84
N HIS A 70 2.48 -12.18 -13.79
CA HIS A 70 1.75 -13.34 -13.31
C HIS A 70 0.27 -13.34 -13.67
N ASN A 71 -0.18 -12.32 -14.39
CA ASN A 71 -1.56 -12.19 -14.84
C ASN A 71 -1.73 -12.53 -16.33
N ALA A 72 -0.78 -13.15 -16.88
CA ALA A 72 -0.84 -13.46 -18.32
C ALA A 72 -1.89 -14.52 -18.63
#